data_74e98f33b4904231e09d68d2bdacb64b
#
_entry.id   74e98f33b4904231e09d68d2bdacb64b
#
_cell.length_a   1.000
_cell.length_b   1.000
_cell.length_c   1.000
_cell.angle_alpha   90.00
_cell.angle_beta   90.00
_cell.angle_gamma   90.00
#
_symmetry.space_group_name_H-M   'P 1'
#
loop_
_entity.id
_entity.type
_entity.pdbx_description
1 polymer ?
#
loop_
_entity_poly.entity_id
_entity_poly.type
_entity_poly.pdbx_seq_one_letter_code
_entity_poly.pdbx_strand_id
1 'polypeptide(L)'
;ILFHDSGYRCLKHFYLEKVCRHLRHLFPKIVSYNRFVELEKEVAVPLALFIKKVLLGKCTGISFVDSTPLRVCRNQRIHIHKVFKGIAQRGKCSMGWFFGFKLHLRCNEKGELLNFMITPGDVDDRKPLEYKAFVEFIYGKLVADKGYIGKNLFRRMFVDGIQLITKLKSNMKGALMSVSDKLLLRKRAIIETVNDELKNIAQVEHSRHRSFDNFIVNILGAIAAYCMFPKKPCINVQRTFDTQLALF
;
A
#
# COMPACT_ATOMS: atom_id res chain seq x y z
N ILE A 1 -15.18 4.95 1.57
CA ILE A 1 -14.77 4.14 2.74
C ILE A 1 -15.78 3.03 2.99
N LEU A 2 -17.04 3.32 3.36
CA LEU A 2 -18.07 2.32 3.69
C LEU A 2 -18.30 1.24 2.61
N PHE A 3 -18.11 1.58 1.34
CA PHE A 3 -18.15 0.60 0.25
C PHE A 3 -17.12 -0.51 0.43
N HIS A 4 -15.90 -0.15 0.76
CA HIS A 4 -14.77 -1.08 0.95
C HIS A 4 -14.84 -1.88 2.26
N ASP A 5 -15.59 -1.41 3.23
CA ASP A 5 -15.84 -2.11 4.51
C ASP A 5 -17.07 -3.01 4.47
N SER A 6 -17.94 -2.81 3.48
CA SER A 6 -19.29 -3.42 3.46
C SER A 6 -19.37 -4.78 2.75
N GLY A 7 -18.32 -5.26 2.12
CA GLY A 7 -18.33 -6.51 1.33
C GLY A 7 -19.09 -6.44 -0.01
N TYR A 8 -19.69 -5.30 -0.37
CA TYR A 8 -20.31 -5.13 -1.69
C TYR A 8 -19.25 -5.11 -2.79
N ARG A 9 -19.48 -5.86 -3.87
CA ARG A 9 -18.57 -5.88 -5.04
C ARG A 9 -18.94 -4.86 -6.12
N CYS A 10 -20.13 -4.28 -6.06
CA CYS A 10 -20.63 -3.34 -7.07
C CYS A 10 -21.04 -2.04 -6.38
N LEU A 11 -20.39 -0.92 -6.75
CA LEU A 11 -20.68 0.40 -6.18
C LEU A 11 -22.13 0.83 -6.40
N LYS A 12 -22.72 0.52 -7.59
CA LYS A 12 -24.13 0.85 -7.86
C LYS A 12 -25.08 0.09 -6.93
N HIS A 13 -24.81 -1.20 -6.68
CA HIS A 13 -25.58 -2.00 -5.75
C HIS A 13 -25.45 -1.47 -4.31
N PHE A 14 -24.23 -1.18 -3.87
CA PHE A 14 -23.99 -0.53 -2.58
C PHE A 14 -24.76 0.79 -2.46
N TYR A 15 -24.72 1.65 -3.49
CA TYR A 15 -25.46 2.91 -3.48
C TYR A 15 -26.95 2.70 -3.31
N LEU A 16 -27.56 1.86 -4.14
CA LEU A 16 -29.01 1.61 -4.14
C LEU A 16 -29.49 0.96 -2.84
N GLU A 17 -28.80 -0.07 -2.35
CA GLU A 17 -29.22 -0.83 -1.16
C GLU A 17 -28.76 -0.14 0.13
N LYS A 18 -27.49 0.13 0.27
CA LYS A 18 -26.94 0.64 1.52
C LYS A 18 -27.22 2.13 1.71
N VAL A 19 -26.89 2.97 0.72
CA VAL A 19 -27.01 4.43 0.86
C VAL A 19 -28.48 4.86 0.74
N CYS A 20 -29.18 4.46 -0.32
CA CYS A 20 -30.53 4.92 -0.57
C CYS A 20 -31.60 4.31 0.38
N ARG A 21 -31.39 3.09 0.88
CA ARG A 21 -32.37 2.42 1.76
C ARG A 21 -31.97 2.51 3.23
N HIS A 22 -30.78 1.96 3.57
CA HIS A 22 -30.39 1.81 4.97
C HIS A 22 -29.85 3.09 5.62
N LEU A 23 -29.12 3.91 4.86
CA LEU A 23 -28.50 5.15 5.37
C LEU A 23 -29.30 6.41 5.00
N ARG A 24 -30.55 6.24 4.53
CA ARG A 24 -31.42 7.35 4.10
C ARG A 24 -31.55 8.46 5.14
N HIS A 25 -31.61 8.10 6.40
CA HIS A 25 -31.73 9.06 7.52
C HIS A 25 -30.51 9.96 7.66
N LEU A 26 -29.33 9.53 7.20
CA LEU A 26 -28.09 10.33 7.19
C LEU A 26 -27.98 11.22 5.93
N PHE A 27 -28.72 10.88 4.87
CA PHE A 27 -28.68 11.55 3.57
C PHE A 27 -30.08 12.02 3.17
N PRO A 28 -30.59 13.14 3.74
CA PRO A 28 -31.97 13.60 3.48
C PRO A 28 -32.20 13.96 2.01
N LYS A 29 -31.16 14.42 1.30
CA LYS A 29 -31.21 14.70 -0.13
C LYS A 29 -30.37 13.67 -0.87
N ILE A 30 -31.01 12.66 -1.46
CA ILE A 30 -30.36 11.65 -2.29
C ILE A 30 -30.27 12.16 -3.73
N VAL A 31 -29.07 12.07 -4.29
CA VAL A 31 -28.81 12.40 -5.72
C VAL A 31 -28.97 11.15 -6.59
N SER A 32 -28.97 11.32 -7.91
CA SER A 32 -28.91 10.17 -8.83
C SER A 32 -27.56 9.43 -8.69
N TYR A 33 -27.51 8.14 -9.03
CA TYR A 33 -26.27 7.37 -9.01
C TYR A 33 -25.16 8.02 -9.86
N ASN A 34 -25.50 8.57 -11.02
CA ASN A 34 -24.51 9.24 -11.86
C ASN A 34 -23.92 10.47 -11.16
N ARG A 35 -24.79 11.29 -10.54
CA ARG A 35 -24.32 12.44 -9.78
C ARG A 35 -23.52 12.04 -8.55
N PHE A 36 -23.85 10.94 -7.88
CA PHE A 36 -23.06 10.37 -6.81
C PHE A 36 -21.63 10.03 -7.25
N VAL A 37 -21.47 9.36 -8.40
CA VAL A 37 -20.16 9.01 -8.97
C VAL A 37 -19.37 10.26 -9.42
N GLU A 38 -20.06 11.31 -9.88
CA GLU A 38 -19.41 12.60 -10.20
C GLU A 38 -18.85 13.27 -8.94
N LEU A 39 -19.64 13.31 -7.88
CA LEU A 39 -19.24 13.91 -6.59
C LEU A 39 -18.08 13.15 -5.91
N GLU A 40 -17.94 11.85 -6.18
CA GLU A 40 -16.79 11.09 -5.66
C GLU A 40 -15.44 11.69 -6.04
N LYS A 41 -15.31 12.29 -7.23
CA LYS A 41 -14.05 12.92 -7.67
C LYS A 41 -13.64 14.08 -6.78
N GLU A 42 -14.61 14.84 -6.31
CA GLU A 42 -14.38 16.04 -5.48
C GLU A 42 -13.83 15.70 -4.10
N VAL A 43 -14.07 14.47 -3.62
CA VAL A 43 -13.58 14.02 -2.30
C VAL A 43 -12.17 13.45 -2.31
N ALA A 44 -11.50 13.35 -3.46
CA ALA A 44 -10.16 12.75 -3.56
C ALA A 44 -9.14 13.47 -2.65
N VAL A 45 -9.06 14.80 -2.74
CA VAL A 45 -8.11 15.61 -1.96
C VAL A 45 -8.47 15.60 -0.47
N PRO A 46 -9.71 15.92 -0.05
CA PRO A 46 -10.10 15.79 1.36
C PRO A 46 -9.85 14.41 1.95
N LEU A 47 -10.14 13.35 1.20
CA LEU A 47 -9.93 11.97 1.64
C LEU A 47 -8.43 11.66 1.80
N ALA A 48 -7.58 12.09 0.87
CA ALA A 48 -6.14 11.93 0.97
C ALA A 48 -5.57 12.67 2.19
N LEU A 49 -6.04 13.87 2.47
CA LEU A 49 -5.65 14.65 3.66
C LEU A 49 -6.12 13.96 4.95
N PHE A 50 -7.35 13.47 4.98
CA PHE A 50 -7.89 12.73 6.11
C PHE A 50 -7.07 11.47 6.41
N ILE A 51 -6.73 10.67 5.39
CA ILE A 51 -5.87 9.51 5.56
C ILE A 51 -4.52 9.93 6.15
N LYS A 52 -3.83 10.90 5.53
CA LYS A 52 -2.48 11.31 5.93
C LYS A 52 -2.41 11.94 7.31
N LYS A 53 -3.44 12.68 7.74
CA LYS A 53 -3.41 13.41 9.01
C LYS A 53 -4.03 12.64 10.17
N VAL A 54 -4.99 11.74 9.90
CA VAL A 54 -5.81 11.12 10.92
C VAL A 54 -5.63 9.60 10.99
N LEU A 55 -5.56 8.93 9.84
CA LEU A 55 -5.67 7.47 9.78
C LEU A 55 -4.33 6.73 9.75
N LEU A 56 -3.26 7.36 9.26
CA LEU A 56 -1.95 6.73 9.23
C LEU A 56 -1.39 6.52 10.65
N GLY A 57 -0.75 5.37 10.85
CA GLY A 57 -0.06 5.03 12.08
C GLY A 57 1.24 5.80 12.27
N LYS A 58 1.88 5.59 13.42
CA LYS A 58 3.18 6.19 13.76
C LYS A 58 4.29 5.15 13.66
N CYS A 59 5.48 5.60 13.25
CA CYS A 59 6.68 4.77 13.27
C CYS A 59 7.03 4.40 14.72
N THR A 60 7.40 3.14 14.90
CA THR A 60 7.76 2.55 16.22
C THR A 60 9.23 2.15 16.29
N GLY A 61 10.03 2.53 15.26
CA GLY A 61 11.42 2.13 15.11
C GLY A 61 11.61 0.89 14.23
N ILE A 62 10.53 0.20 13.87
CA ILE A 62 10.54 -0.91 12.91
C ILE A 62 9.45 -0.68 11.88
N SER A 63 9.84 -0.73 10.62
CA SER A 63 8.93 -0.55 9.49
C SER A 63 9.16 -1.61 8.44
N PHE A 64 8.13 -1.94 7.69
CA PHE A 64 8.14 -2.87 6.57
C PHE A 64 7.69 -2.14 5.31
N VAL A 65 8.35 -2.43 4.19
CA VAL A 65 7.99 -1.86 2.89
C VAL A 65 7.85 -2.95 1.85
N ASP A 66 6.82 -2.81 1.02
CA ASP A 66 6.60 -3.69 -0.13
C ASP A 66 5.80 -2.96 -1.20
N SER A 67 5.78 -3.53 -2.41
CA SER A 67 4.94 -3.07 -3.52
C SER A 67 4.01 -4.17 -3.99
N THR A 68 2.78 -3.80 -4.31
CA THR A 68 1.80 -4.72 -4.88
C THR A 68 1.27 -4.18 -6.20
N PRO A 69 1.16 -5.03 -7.27
CA PRO A 69 0.60 -4.60 -8.53
C PRO A 69 -0.90 -4.33 -8.40
N LEU A 70 -1.37 -3.25 -9.03
CA LEU A 70 -2.77 -2.91 -9.26
C LEU A 70 -3.05 -3.05 -10.76
N ARG A 71 -3.71 -4.15 -11.14
CA ARG A 71 -4.01 -4.46 -12.53
C ARG A 71 -5.25 -3.70 -13.00
N VAL A 72 -5.15 -2.96 -14.11
CA VAL A 72 -6.29 -2.21 -14.67
C VAL A 72 -7.02 -2.96 -15.77
N CYS A 73 -6.36 -3.89 -16.43
CA CYS A 73 -6.98 -4.81 -17.39
C CYS A 73 -6.15 -6.07 -17.59
N ARG A 74 -6.74 -7.09 -18.25
CA ARG A 74 -5.99 -8.26 -18.70
C ARG A 74 -5.02 -7.88 -19.82
N ASN A 75 -3.86 -8.54 -19.89
CA ASN A 75 -2.81 -8.22 -20.87
C ASN A 75 -3.30 -8.25 -22.32
N GLN A 76 -4.22 -9.14 -22.67
CA GLN A 76 -4.84 -9.25 -24.00
C GLN A 76 -5.66 -8.01 -24.39
N ARG A 77 -6.07 -7.19 -23.40
CA ARG A 77 -6.95 -6.02 -23.62
C ARG A 77 -6.22 -4.69 -23.58
N ILE A 78 -4.90 -4.69 -23.47
CA ILE A 78 -4.09 -3.45 -23.34
C ILE A 78 -4.33 -2.52 -24.54
N HIS A 79 -4.36 -3.08 -25.76
CA HIS A 79 -4.51 -2.29 -27.01
C HIS A 79 -5.86 -1.56 -27.13
N ILE A 80 -6.92 -2.15 -26.56
CA ILE A 80 -8.27 -1.58 -26.57
C ILE A 80 -8.58 -0.75 -25.31
N HIS A 81 -7.68 -0.73 -24.34
CA HIS A 81 -7.92 -0.03 -23.08
C HIS A 81 -7.64 1.47 -23.22
N LYS A 82 -8.71 2.29 -23.19
CA LYS A 82 -8.61 3.75 -23.44
C LYS A 82 -8.38 4.57 -22.16
N VAL A 83 -8.99 4.17 -21.04
CA VAL A 83 -9.07 4.98 -19.80
C VAL A 83 -7.69 5.31 -19.20
N PHE A 84 -6.77 4.35 -19.21
CA PHE A 84 -5.43 4.51 -18.63
C PHE A 84 -4.32 4.55 -19.70
N LYS A 85 -4.68 4.81 -20.96
CA LYS A 85 -3.70 4.95 -22.04
C LYS A 85 -2.76 6.13 -21.73
N GLY A 86 -1.45 5.88 -21.78
CA GLY A 86 -0.43 6.89 -21.46
C GLY A 86 -0.18 7.13 -19.97
N ILE A 87 -0.98 6.56 -19.07
CA ILE A 87 -0.84 6.72 -17.62
C ILE A 87 -0.40 5.41 -16.97
N ALA A 88 -1.07 4.30 -17.28
CA ALA A 88 -0.67 2.97 -16.83
C ALA A 88 0.45 2.41 -17.73
N GLN A 89 1.33 1.60 -17.14
CA GLN A 89 2.46 0.98 -17.81
C GLN A 89 2.52 -0.52 -17.57
N ARG A 90 3.24 -1.24 -18.44
CA ARG A 90 3.53 -2.66 -18.23
C ARG A 90 4.59 -2.82 -17.16
N GLY A 91 4.28 -3.58 -16.13
CA GLY A 91 5.21 -3.98 -15.09
C GLY A 91 5.38 -5.48 -15.03
N LYS A 92 6.42 -5.94 -14.33
CA LYS A 92 6.69 -7.34 -14.04
C LYS A 92 6.63 -7.57 -12.54
N CYS A 93 5.94 -8.61 -12.12
CA CYS A 93 5.90 -9.07 -10.73
C CYS A 93 6.19 -10.59 -10.67
N SER A 94 6.21 -11.18 -9.49
CA SER A 94 6.42 -12.63 -9.30
C SER A 94 5.41 -13.49 -10.07
N MET A 95 4.20 -13.00 -10.29
CA MET A 95 3.12 -13.66 -11.04
C MET A 95 3.16 -13.38 -12.56
N GLY A 96 4.23 -12.75 -13.08
CA GLY A 96 4.39 -12.42 -14.49
C GLY A 96 4.13 -10.95 -14.84
N TRP A 97 3.83 -10.69 -16.12
CA TRP A 97 3.57 -9.36 -16.63
C TRP A 97 2.16 -8.88 -16.30
N PHE A 98 2.03 -7.60 -15.98
CA PHE A 98 0.74 -6.93 -15.79
C PHE A 98 0.74 -5.54 -16.44
N PHE A 99 -0.44 -4.98 -16.66
CA PHE A 99 -0.63 -3.60 -17.10
C PHE A 99 -1.42 -2.84 -16.04
N GLY A 100 -0.85 -1.75 -15.55
CA GLY A 100 -1.46 -0.97 -14.48
C GLY A 100 -0.48 -0.13 -13.69
N PHE A 101 -0.63 -0.16 -12.39
CA PHE A 101 0.12 0.62 -11.42
C PHE A 101 0.75 -0.30 -10.36
N LYS A 102 1.66 0.24 -9.57
CA LYS A 102 2.13 -0.36 -8.32
C LYS A 102 1.68 0.50 -7.15
N LEU A 103 1.13 -0.15 -6.14
CA LEU A 103 0.87 0.44 -4.85
C LEU A 103 2.02 0.07 -3.91
N HIS A 104 2.80 1.07 -3.53
CA HIS A 104 3.88 0.93 -2.56
C HIS A 104 3.33 1.26 -1.18
N LEU A 105 3.56 0.38 -0.23
CA LEU A 105 3.07 0.51 1.14
C LEU A 105 4.20 0.44 2.13
N ARG A 106 4.07 1.19 3.22
CA ARG A 106 4.86 1.02 4.44
C ARG A 106 3.93 0.78 5.61
N CYS A 107 4.27 -0.20 6.45
CA CYS A 107 3.55 -0.45 7.68
C CYS A 107 4.53 -0.64 8.86
N ASN A 108 4.03 -0.52 10.07
CA ASN A 108 4.75 -0.88 11.30
C ASN A 108 4.45 -2.33 11.70
N GLU A 109 5.00 -2.79 12.82
CA GLU A 109 4.80 -4.15 13.37
C GLU A 109 3.37 -4.43 13.85
N LYS A 110 2.53 -3.39 13.95
CA LYS A 110 1.11 -3.50 14.29
C LYS A 110 0.21 -3.54 13.04
N GLY A 111 0.80 -3.62 11.84
CA GLY A 111 0.07 -3.58 10.57
C GLY A 111 -0.55 -2.22 10.23
N GLU A 112 -0.25 -1.17 10.99
CA GLU A 112 -0.73 0.18 10.70
C GLU A 112 0.06 0.75 9.51
N LEU A 113 -0.65 1.30 8.52
CA LEU A 113 -0.01 1.96 7.39
C LEU A 113 0.67 3.25 7.84
N LEU A 114 1.95 3.41 7.49
CA LEU A 114 2.73 4.61 7.76
C LEU A 114 2.74 5.58 6.58
N ASN A 115 2.71 5.05 5.38
CA ASN A 115 2.61 5.82 4.15
C ASN A 115 2.25 4.91 2.97
N PHE A 116 1.83 5.51 1.87
CA PHE A 116 1.58 4.84 0.60
C PHE A 116 1.93 5.73 -0.58
N MET A 117 2.26 5.10 -1.71
CA MET A 117 2.51 5.79 -2.98
C MET A 117 2.05 4.93 -4.14
N ILE A 118 1.53 5.57 -5.19
CA ILE A 118 1.10 4.91 -6.42
C ILE A 118 2.06 5.34 -7.53
N THR A 119 2.56 4.38 -8.29
CA THR A 119 3.41 4.62 -9.45
C THR A 119 2.91 3.84 -10.67
N PRO A 120 3.27 4.23 -11.91
CA PRO A 120 3.11 3.35 -13.06
C PRO A 120 3.79 1.99 -12.86
N GLY A 121 3.29 0.95 -13.54
CA GLY A 121 3.72 -0.43 -13.31
C GLY A 121 5.18 -0.72 -13.63
N ASP A 122 5.81 0.06 -14.50
CA ASP A 122 7.22 -0.06 -14.92
C ASP A 122 8.23 0.53 -13.93
N VAL A 123 7.77 1.35 -12.98
CA VAL A 123 8.65 2.01 -12.01
C VAL A 123 9.30 0.98 -11.08
N ASP A 124 10.61 1.12 -10.86
CA ASP A 124 11.37 0.28 -9.93
C ASP A 124 10.87 0.43 -8.48
N ASP A 125 10.79 -0.69 -7.75
CA ASP A 125 10.25 -0.71 -6.38
C ASP A 125 11.09 0.11 -5.39
N ARG A 126 12.36 0.38 -5.71
CA ARG A 126 13.26 1.23 -4.93
C ARG A 126 12.98 2.72 -5.09
N LYS A 127 12.39 3.12 -6.23
CA LYS A 127 12.20 4.53 -6.57
C LYS A 127 11.39 5.32 -5.53
N PRO A 128 10.30 4.81 -4.96
CA PRO A 128 9.58 5.51 -3.89
C PRO A 128 10.43 5.83 -2.66
N LEU A 129 11.41 4.98 -2.32
CA LEU A 129 12.32 5.24 -1.21
C LEU A 129 13.30 6.39 -1.45
N GLU A 130 13.39 6.89 -2.69
CA GLU A 130 14.16 8.09 -3.02
C GLU A 130 13.39 9.39 -2.76
N TYR A 131 12.06 9.33 -2.62
CA TYR A 131 11.23 10.50 -2.36
C TYR A 131 11.12 10.76 -0.85
N LYS A 132 11.57 11.95 -0.41
CA LYS A 132 11.50 12.36 1.00
C LYS A 132 10.09 12.19 1.57
N ALA A 133 9.07 12.61 0.84
CA ALA A 133 7.68 12.48 1.27
C ALA A 133 7.21 11.04 1.53
N PHE A 134 7.86 10.04 0.92
CA PHE A 134 7.53 8.63 1.17
C PHE A 134 8.29 8.06 2.37
N VAL A 135 9.52 8.50 2.64
CA VAL A 135 10.35 8.02 3.76
C VAL A 135 10.27 8.91 4.99
N GLU A 136 9.54 10.00 4.93
CA GLU A 136 9.34 10.93 6.04
C GLU A 136 8.76 10.23 7.28
N PHE A 137 9.17 10.70 8.47
CA PHE A 137 8.73 10.22 9.77
C PHE A 137 9.03 8.74 10.08
N ILE A 138 9.99 8.11 9.40
CA ILE A 138 10.51 6.82 9.82
C ILE A 138 11.92 6.93 10.39
N TYR A 139 12.22 6.04 11.31
CA TYR A 139 13.55 5.89 11.94
C TYR A 139 13.77 4.42 12.30
N GLY A 140 15.03 4.09 12.62
CA GLY A 140 15.41 2.75 13.05
C GLY A 140 15.51 1.76 11.89
N LYS A 141 14.77 0.67 11.90
CA LYS A 141 14.90 -0.44 10.95
C LYS A 141 13.81 -0.43 9.91
N LEU A 142 14.19 -0.49 8.63
CA LEU A 142 13.28 -0.67 7.48
C LEU A 142 13.54 -2.03 6.85
N VAL A 143 12.57 -2.92 6.94
CA VAL A 143 12.66 -4.30 6.39
C VAL A 143 12.01 -4.35 5.02
N ALA A 144 12.74 -4.86 4.03
CA ALA A 144 12.30 -4.93 2.64
C ALA A 144 12.66 -6.27 1.99
N ASP A 145 12.08 -6.55 0.81
CA ASP A 145 12.47 -7.72 0.00
C ASP A 145 13.82 -7.49 -0.70
N LYS A 146 14.40 -8.58 -1.22
CA LYS A 146 15.64 -8.58 -2.03
C LYS A 146 15.59 -7.66 -3.26
N GLY A 147 14.41 -7.30 -3.73
CA GLY A 147 14.20 -6.32 -4.81
C GLY A 147 14.70 -4.92 -4.46
N TYR A 148 14.73 -4.59 -3.16
CA TYR A 148 15.15 -3.26 -2.66
C TYR A 148 16.67 -3.12 -2.46
N ILE A 149 17.47 -4.12 -2.85
CA ILE A 149 18.92 -4.05 -2.72
C ILE A 149 19.49 -2.99 -3.68
N GLY A 150 20.24 -2.04 -3.14
CA GLY A 150 20.95 -1.01 -3.90
C GLY A 150 21.97 -0.30 -3.03
N LYS A 151 23.25 -0.25 -3.48
CA LYS A 151 24.34 0.36 -2.71
C LYS A 151 24.06 1.83 -2.39
N ASN A 152 23.57 2.58 -3.36
CA ASN A 152 23.25 4.01 -3.19
C ASN A 152 22.04 4.20 -2.27
N LEU A 153 21.00 3.37 -2.41
CA LEU A 153 19.84 3.40 -1.54
C LEU A 153 20.23 3.10 -0.08
N PHE A 154 21.05 2.05 0.12
CA PHE A 154 21.53 1.69 1.46
C PHE A 154 22.27 2.83 2.14
N ARG A 155 23.26 3.47 1.42
CA ARG A 155 24.03 4.61 1.94
C ARG A 155 23.13 5.78 2.32
N ARG A 156 22.20 6.12 1.46
CA ARG A 156 21.27 7.23 1.69
C ARG A 156 20.39 6.98 2.91
N MET A 157 19.75 5.79 3.00
CA MET A 157 18.95 5.42 4.16
C MET A 157 19.76 5.49 5.46
N PHE A 158 21.01 5.02 5.41
CA PHE A 158 21.88 5.04 6.59
C PHE A 158 22.20 6.49 7.04
N VAL A 159 22.44 7.41 6.10
CA VAL A 159 22.64 8.84 6.42
C VAL A 159 21.39 9.45 7.05
N ASP A 160 20.20 9.01 6.60
CA ASP A 160 18.91 9.44 7.16
C ASP A 160 18.56 8.73 8.50
N GLY A 161 19.49 7.96 9.09
CA GLY A 161 19.29 7.23 10.36
C GLY A 161 18.41 5.99 10.22
N ILE A 162 18.26 5.45 9.00
CA ILE A 162 17.41 4.29 8.69
C ILE A 162 18.31 3.11 8.31
N GLN A 163 18.26 2.03 9.09
CA GLN A 163 18.91 0.77 8.75
C GLN A 163 18.03 -0.06 7.79
N LEU A 164 18.39 -0.11 6.51
CA LEU A 164 17.69 -0.94 5.54
C LEU A 164 18.12 -2.41 5.71
N ILE A 165 17.16 -3.31 5.96
CA ILE A 165 17.38 -4.74 6.15
C ILE A 165 16.71 -5.50 5.01
N THR A 166 17.51 -6.25 4.22
CA THR A 166 17.02 -7.05 3.09
C THR A 166 17.65 -8.43 3.09
N LYS A 167 16.96 -9.43 2.51
CA LYS A 167 17.60 -10.71 2.19
C LYS A 167 18.64 -10.49 1.10
N LEU A 168 19.84 -11.05 1.26
CA LEU A 168 20.88 -11.02 0.24
C LEU A 168 20.46 -11.87 -0.99
N LYS A 169 20.91 -11.49 -2.17
CA LYS A 169 20.81 -12.33 -3.36
C LYS A 169 21.82 -13.47 -3.25
N SER A 170 21.52 -14.61 -3.87
CA SER A 170 22.37 -15.81 -3.81
C SER A 170 23.80 -15.59 -4.31
N ASN A 171 24.01 -14.63 -5.21
CA ASN A 171 25.30 -14.28 -5.77
C ASN A 171 26.05 -13.18 -5.00
N MET A 172 25.54 -12.73 -3.85
CA MET A 172 26.20 -11.74 -3.01
C MET A 172 26.96 -12.41 -1.87
N LYS A 173 28.20 -11.95 -1.62
CA LYS A 173 28.95 -12.37 -0.42
C LYS A 173 28.13 -11.98 0.82
N GLY A 174 27.95 -12.95 1.72
CA GLY A 174 27.21 -12.74 2.97
C GLY A 174 27.90 -11.70 3.84
N ALA A 175 27.16 -10.71 4.32
CA ALA A 175 27.55 -9.90 5.45
C ALA A 175 27.00 -10.56 6.73
N LEU A 176 27.72 -10.45 7.82
CA LEU A 176 27.23 -10.86 9.14
C LEU A 176 25.97 -10.05 9.45
N MET A 177 24.88 -10.76 9.66
CA MET A 177 23.61 -10.17 10.05
C MET A 177 23.25 -10.63 11.45
N SER A 178 22.82 -9.71 12.29
CA SER A 178 22.39 -10.03 13.66
C SER A 178 21.23 -11.05 13.65
N VAL A 179 21.10 -11.83 14.70
CA VAL A 179 19.98 -12.77 14.86
C VAL A 179 18.65 -12.04 14.85
N SER A 180 18.59 -10.87 15.50
CA SER A 180 17.41 -10.01 15.53
C SER A 180 16.98 -9.58 14.11
N ASP A 181 17.92 -9.20 13.23
CA ASP A 181 17.62 -8.79 11.88
C ASP A 181 17.16 -9.97 11.01
N LYS A 182 17.73 -11.17 11.22
CA LYS A 182 17.26 -12.40 10.57
C LYS A 182 15.81 -12.74 10.97
N LEU A 183 15.46 -12.53 12.24
CA LEU A 183 14.09 -12.71 12.73
C LEU A 183 13.13 -11.68 12.12
N LEU A 184 13.52 -10.43 12.00
CA LEU A 184 12.73 -9.39 11.34
C LEU A 184 12.47 -9.72 9.86
N LEU A 185 13.48 -10.24 9.16
CA LEU A 185 13.30 -10.68 7.77
C LEU A 185 12.30 -11.84 7.63
N ARG A 186 12.23 -12.75 8.60
CA ARG A 186 11.19 -13.80 8.62
C ARG A 186 9.80 -13.21 8.87
N LYS A 187 9.71 -12.19 9.74
CA LYS A 187 8.45 -11.50 10.09
C LYS A 187 7.97 -10.52 9.01
N ARG A 188 8.73 -10.33 7.92
CA ARG A 188 8.33 -9.48 6.79
C ARG A 188 6.98 -9.89 6.17
N ALA A 189 6.54 -11.12 6.35
CA ALA A 189 5.24 -11.59 5.91
C ALA A 189 4.06 -10.70 6.37
N ILE A 190 4.25 -9.87 7.40
CA ILE A 190 3.21 -8.90 7.83
C ILE A 190 2.79 -7.97 6.69
N ILE A 191 3.74 -7.41 5.91
CA ILE A 191 3.38 -6.51 4.82
C ILE A 191 2.69 -7.23 3.66
N GLU A 192 2.99 -8.52 3.48
CA GLU A 192 2.29 -9.37 2.52
C GLU A 192 0.83 -9.58 2.95
N THR A 193 0.59 -9.81 4.25
CA THR A 193 -0.76 -9.91 4.81
C THR A 193 -1.52 -8.58 4.69
N VAL A 194 -0.87 -7.45 4.94
CA VAL A 194 -1.46 -6.11 4.72
C VAL A 194 -1.88 -5.93 3.25
N ASN A 195 -1.03 -6.33 2.31
CA ASN A 195 -1.34 -6.29 0.88
C ASN A 195 -2.53 -7.21 0.53
N ASP A 196 -2.59 -8.38 1.14
CA ASP A 196 -3.68 -9.35 0.94
C ASP A 196 -5.02 -8.82 1.47
N GLU A 197 -5.05 -8.27 2.67
CA GLU A 197 -6.25 -7.66 3.25
C GLU A 197 -6.74 -6.47 2.42
N LEU A 198 -5.85 -5.61 1.93
CA LEU A 198 -6.22 -4.53 1.02
C LEU A 198 -6.85 -5.05 -0.28
N LYS A 199 -6.37 -6.16 -0.82
CA LYS A 199 -6.91 -6.73 -2.06
C LYS A 199 -8.19 -7.50 -1.85
N ASN A 200 -8.26 -8.33 -0.83
CA ASN A 200 -9.32 -9.31 -0.65
C ASN A 200 -10.45 -8.82 0.28
N ILE A 201 -10.12 -8.05 1.31
CA ILE A 201 -11.11 -7.48 2.24
C ILE A 201 -11.53 -6.09 1.77
N ALA A 202 -10.60 -5.14 1.67
CA ALA A 202 -10.90 -3.79 1.20
C ALA A 202 -11.11 -3.69 -0.33
N GLN A 203 -10.90 -4.78 -1.08
CA GLN A 203 -11.24 -4.93 -2.50
C GLN A 203 -10.68 -3.83 -3.42
N VAL A 204 -9.44 -3.40 -3.20
CA VAL A 204 -8.83 -2.28 -3.93
C VAL A 204 -8.77 -2.49 -5.45
N GLU A 205 -8.72 -3.75 -5.93
CA GLU A 205 -8.64 -4.10 -7.36
C GLU A 205 -9.99 -4.48 -8.00
N HIS A 206 -11.10 -4.56 -7.27
CA HIS A 206 -12.33 -5.16 -7.78
C HIS A 206 -13.16 -4.27 -8.71
N SER A 207 -12.91 -2.97 -8.75
CA SER A 207 -13.73 -2.04 -9.53
C SER A 207 -13.17 -1.79 -10.93
N ARG A 208 -14.06 -1.80 -11.94
CA ARG A 208 -13.73 -1.33 -13.29
C ARG A 208 -13.96 0.17 -13.37
N HIS A 209 -12.88 0.92 -13.40
CA HIS A 209 -12.94 2.38 -13.43
C HIS A 209 -13.11 2.91 -14.85
N ARG A 210 -13.97 3.93 -15.01
CA ARG A 210 -14.18 4.65 -16.26
C ARG A 210 -13.41 5.97 -16.34
N SER A 211 -12.75 6.36 -15.25
CA SER A 211 -11.87 7.54 -15.19
C SER A 211 -10.72 7.28 -14.23
N PHE A 212 -9.63 8.03 -14.42
CA PHE A 212 -8.48 7.98 -13.52
C PHE A 212 -8.83 8.51 -12.12
N ASP A 213 -9.62 9.60 -12.04
CA ASP A 213 -10.00 10.19 -10.76
C ASP A 213 -10.77 9.19 -9.88
N ASN A 214 -11.77 8.50 -10.45
CA ASN A 214 -12.52 7.48 -9.71
C ASN A 214 -11.65 6.29 -9.31
N PHE A 215 -10.62 5.95 -10.08
CA PHE A 215 -9.62 4.95 -9.69
C PHE A 215 -8.83 5.40 -8.46
N ILE A 216 -8.38 6.65 -8.44
CA ILE A 216 -7.67 7.22 -7.27
C ILE A 216 -8.57 7.23 -6.03
N VAL A 217 -9.82 7.71 -6.16
CA VAL A 217 -10.78 7.72 -5.04
C VAL A 217 -11.04 6.32 -4.51
N ASN A 218 -11.17 5.33 -5.40
CA ASN A 218 -11.33 3.93 -5.00
C ASN A 218 -10.14 3.42 -4.18
N ILE A 219 -8.91 3.71 -4.63
CA ILE A 219 -7.70 3.31 -3.86
C ILE A 219 -7.67 4.02 -2.51
N LEU A 220 -7.91 5.32 -2.48
CA LEU A 220 -7.97 6.08 -1.23
C LEU A 220 -9.05 5.56 -0.29
N GLY A 221 -10.24 5.22 -0.83
CA GLY A 221 -11.33 4.62 -0.08
C GLY A 221 -10.97 3.27 0.54
N ALA A 222 -10.27 2.42 -0.21
CA ALA A 222 -9.80 1.11 0.26
C ALA A 222 -8.71 1.27 1.35
N ILE A 223 -7.76 2.17 1.15
CA ILE A 223 -6.71 2.48 2.15
C ILE A 223 -7.35 3.01 3.44
N ALA A 224 -8.31 3.93 3.34
CA ALA A 224 -9.01 4.47 4.49
C ALA A 224 -9.80 3.38 5.24
N ALA A 225 -10.50 2.51 4.51
CA ALA A 225 -11.23 1.38 5.10
C ALA A 225 -10.27 0.44 5.85
N TYR A 226 -9.15 0.06 5.22
CA TYR A 226 -8.12 -0.74 5.88
C TYR A 226 -7.60 -0.09 7.17
N CYS A 227 -7.31 1.21 7.13
CA CYS A 227 -6.85 1.94 8.32
C CYS A 227 -7.88 1.91 9.47
N MET A 228 -9.15 1.76 9.16
CA MET A 228 -10.26 1.71 10.12
C MET A 228 -10.64 0.29 10.56
N PHE A 229 -10.04 -0.77 10.00
CA PHE A 229 -10.32 -2.13 10.43
C PHE A 229 -10.06 -2.31 11.92
N PRO A 230 -10.97 -2.96 12.66
CA PRO A 230 -10.85 -3.15 14.10
C PRO A 230 -9.66 -4.06 14.48
N LYS A 231 -9.31 -4.97 13.60
CA LYS A 231 -8.18 -5.89 13.76
C LYS A 231 -7.25 -5.78 12.55
N LYS A 232 -5.96 -5.62 12.80
CA LYS A 232 -4.90 -5.58 11.81
C LYS A 232 -3.90 -6.72 12.06
N PRO A 233 -3.19 -7.20 11.03
CA PRO A 233 -2.12 -8.15 11.22
C PRO A 233 -1.05 -7.52 12.12
N CYS A 234 -0.61 -8.23 13.14
CA CYS A 234 0.43 -7.75 14.04
C CYS A 234 1.47 -8.84 14.32
N ILE A 235 2.68 -8.42 14.61
CA ILE A 235 3.77 -9.30 15.02
C ILE A 235 4.36 -8.83 16.33
N ASN A 236 4.66 -9.77 17.22
CA ASN A 236 5.42 -9.48 18.42
C ASN A 236 6.89 -9.32 18.04
N VAL A 237 7.42 -8.13 18.25
CA VAL A 237 8.85 -7.84 18.11
C VAL A 237 9.39 -7.60 19.52
N GLN A 238 10.28 -8.48 19.97
CA GLN A 238 11.04 -8.22 21.17
C GLN A 238 11.98 -7.05 20.85
N ARG A 239 11.79 -5.93 21.51
CA ARG A 239 12.71 -4.80 21.49
C ARG A 239 13.78 -5.08 22.53
N THR A 240 14.67 -6.02 22.23
CA THR A 240 15.88 -6.17 23.02
C THR A 240 16.78 -5.00 22.67
N PHE A 241 17.06 -4.17 23.67
CA PHE A 241 18.16 -3.21 23.65
C PHE A 241 19.51 -3.95 23.83
N ASP A 242 19.57 -5.18 23.37
CA ASP A 242 20.80 -5.96 23.43
C ASP A 242 21.78 -5.42 22.41
N THR A 243 22.67 -4.58 22.92
CA THR A 243 23.96 -4.24 22.33
C THR A 243 24.91 -5.42 22.34
N GLN A 244 24.46 -6.64 22.34
CA GLN A 244 25.33 -7.79 22.13
C GLN A 244 25.71 -7.81 20.63
N LEU A 245 26.76 -7.06 20.33
CA LEU A 245 27.63 -7.32 19.20
C LEU A 245 28.10 -8.76 19.37
N ALA A 246 27.51 -9.69 18.64
CA ALA A 246 28.10 -11.00 18.49
C ALA A 246 29.40 -10.81 17.71
N LEU A 247 30.46 -10.58 18.44
CA LEU A 247 31.79 -10.86 17.99
C LEU A 247 31.87 -12.39 17.83
N PHE A 248 31.67 -12.84 16.60
CA PHE A 248 32.27 -14.11 16.03
C PHE A 248 31.78 -14.25 14.59
#